data_c834a3e699366ecdc4de24bf6dfe15d9
#
_entry.id   c834a3e699366ecdc4de24bf6dfe15d9
#
_cell.length_a   1.000
_cell.length_b   1.000
_cell.length_c   1.000
_cell.angle_alpha   90.00
_cell.angle_beta   90.00
_cell.angle_gamma   90.00
#
_symmetry.space_group_name_H-M   'P 1'
#
loop_
_entity.id
_entity.type
_entity.pdbx_description
1 polymer ?
#
loop_
_entity_poly.entity_id
_entity_poly.type
_entity_poly.pdbx_seq_one_letter_code
_entity_poly.pdbx_strand_id
1 'polypeptide(L)'
;MYRQKHECNEQLREYLNGCLKDVIQEAVAAGIPIQAIEPEVVINTRAKSFWGRCTAVISRSAVSTVYRIEVTTRLIGTDESSIKNTLMHEVIHTCKGCMNHSSLWKRYASIVNEKYGYNVKRITSSEEKGLEGSESSAGRIMPIKYIAACTSCGRSQGYKRAGKVVTRPQNYRCRCGGRIVVRSL
;
A
#
# COMPACT_ATOMS: atom_id res chain seq x y z
N MET A 1 9.22 -34.18 -5.29
CA MET A 1 9.62 -32.77 -5.17
C MET A 1 8.59 -31.80 -5.77
N TYR A 2 8.03 -32.02 -6.96
CA TYR A 2 7.02 -31.14 -7.59
C TYR A 2 5.66 -31.18 -6.86
N ARG A 3 5.20 -32.34 -6.40
CA ARG A 3 3.92 -32.53 -5.70
C ARG A 3 3.88 -31.84 -4.34
N GLN A 4 4.94 -31.93 -3.53
CA GLN A 4 5.03 -31.27 -2.22
C GLN A 4 5.00 -29.74 -2.31
N LYS A 5 5.54 -29.16 -3.38
CA LYS A 5 5.55 -27.71 -3.60
C LYS A 5 4.16 -27.16 -3.99
N HIS A 6 3.35 -27.98 -4.65
CA HIS A 6 1.95 -27.65 -4.99
C HIS A 6 1.05 -27.71 -3.77
N GLU A 7 1.14 -28.75 -2.95
CA GLU A 7 0.36 -28.91 -1.72
C GLU A 7 0.65 -27.80 -0.70
N CYS A 8 1.91 -27.42 -0.53
CA CYS A 8 2.31 -26.29 0.33
C CYS A 8 1.74 -24.94 -0.17
N ASN A 9 1.66 -24.72 -1.47
CA ASN A 9 1.09 -23.50 -2.04
C ASN A 9 -0.45 -23.45 -1.90
N GLU A 10 -1.12 -24.57 -1.94
CA GLU A 10 -2.57 -24.68 -1.80
C GLU A 10 -2.99 -24.42 -0.35
N GLN A 11 -2.36 -25.10 0.61
CA GLN A 11 -2.56 -24.86 2.03
C GLN A 11 -2.33 -23.39 2.44
N LEU A 12 -1.29 -22.77 1.87
CA LEU A 12 -1.01 -21.37 2.12
C LEU A 12 -2.11 -20.45 1.59
N ARG A 13 -2.65 -20.73 0.41
CA ARG A 13 -3.77 -19.97 -0.15
C ARG A 13 -5.03 -20.12 0.67
N GLU A 14 -5.36 -21.34 1.09
CA GLU A 14 -6.49 -21.60 1.96
C GLU A 14 -6.37 -20.85 3.28
N TYR A 15 -5.20 -20.86 3.89
CA TYR A 15 -4.92 -20.12 5.12
C TYR A 15 -5.11 -18.61 4.92
N LEU A 16 -4.55 -18.03 3.86
CA LEU A 16 -4.69 -16.58 3.58
C LEU A 16 -6.14 -16.20 3.25
N ASN A 17 -6.87 -17.05 2.53
CA ASN A 17 -8.28 -16.85 2.24
C ASN A 17 -9.13 -16.94 3.50
N GLY A 18 -8.79 -17.85 4.44
CA GLY A 18 -9.37 -17.90 5.77
C GLY A 18 -9.16 -16.62 6.55
N CYS A 19 -7.92 -16.14 6.64
CA CYS A 19 -7.59 -14.84 7.26
C CYS A 19 -8.34 -13.66 6.61
N LEU A 20 -8.45 -13.64 5.28
CA LEU A 20 -9.20 -12.59 4.59
C LEU A 20 -10.70 -12.64 4.96
N LYS A 21 -11.29 -13.82 5.02
CA LYS A 21 -12.70 -14.01 5.40
C LYS A 21 -12.96 -13.49 6.82
N ASP A 22 -12.09 -13.84 7.78
CA ASP A 22 -12.20 -13.37 9.17
C ASP A 22 -12.14 -11.84 9.23
N VAL A 23 -11.14 -11.23 8.58
CA VAL A 23 -10.93 -9.79 8.53
C VAL A 23 -12.14 -9.07 7.90
N ILE A 24 -12.73 -9.63 6.84
CA ILE A 24 -13.96 -9.10 6.22
C ILE A 24 -15.13 -9.14 7.21
N GLN A 25 -15.32 -10.27 7.89
CA GLN A 25 -16.40 -10.41 8.88
C GLN A 25 -16.26 -9.41 10.04
N GLU A 26 -15.03 -9.25 10.55
CA GLU A 26 -14.74 -8.30 11.61
C GLU A 26 -14.96 -6.84 11.17
N ALA A 27 -14.54 -6.49 9.94
CA ALA A 27 -14.78 -5.16 9.38
C ALA A 27 -16.28 -4.87 9.26
N VAL A 28 -17.06 -5.83 8.74
CA VAL A 28 -18.54 -5.71 8.65
C VAL A 28 -19.17 -5.59 10.04
N ALA A 29 -18.78 -6.44 10.99
CA ALA A 29 -19.25 -6.40 12.37
C ALA A 29 -18.83 -5.12 13.13
N ALA A 30 -17.80 -4.43 12.66
CA ALA A 30 -17.39 -3.10 13.12
C ALA A 30 -18.20 -1.96 12.46
N GLY A 31 -19.14 -2.27 11.56
CA GLY A 31 -19.93 -1.29 10.83
C GLY A 31 -19.16 -0.56 9.73
N ILE A 32 -18.05 -1.13 9.23
CA ILE A 32 -17.26 -0.55 8.15
C ILE A 32 -17.91 -0.91 6.81
N PRO A 33 -18.27 0.07 5.96
CA PRO A 33 -18.99 -0.15 4.70
C PRO A 33 -18.03 -0.59 3.59
N ILE A 34 -17.45 -1.79 3.73
CA ILE A 34 -16.59 -2.39 2.72
C ILE A 34 -17.38 -2.70 1.44
N GLN A 35 -16.69 -2.67 0.30
CA GLN A 35 -17.28 -3.06 -1.00
C GLN A 35 -16.93 -4.52 -1.32
N ALA A 36 -17.47 -5.03 -2.44
CA ALA A 36 -17.24 -6.40 -2.87
C ALA A 36 -15.74 -6.68 -3.10
N ILE A 37 -15.25 -7.77 -2.54
CA ILE A 37 -13.85 -8.22 -2.61
C ILE A 37 -13.84 -9.60 -3.26
N GLU A 38 -12.85 -9.85 -4.13
CA GLU A 38 -12.62 -11.20 -4.65
C GLU A 38 -12.34 -12.16 -3.48
N PRO A 39 -12.89 -13.39 -3.51
CA PRO A 39 -12.79 -14.31 -2.38
C PRO A 39 -11.36 -14.85 -2.13
N GLU A 40 -10.48 -14.69 -3.12
CA GLU A 40 -9.13 -15.21 -3.09
C GLU A 40 -8.09 -14.09 -2.97
N VAL A 41 -7.13 -14.30 -2.06
CA VAL A 41 -5.93 -13.46 -1.93
C VAL A 41 -4.95 -13.80 -3.03
N VAL A 42 -4.47 -12.80 -3.76
CA VAL A 42 -3.42 -12.99 -4.76
C VAL A 42 -2.05 -12.88 -4.11
N ILE A 43 -1.21 -13.92 -4.28
CA ILE A 43 0.17 -13.92 -3.79
C ILE A 43 1.10 -13.33 -4.86
N ASN A 44 1.67 -12.16 -4.57
CA ASN A 44 2.61 -11.50 -5.46
C ASN A 44 4.06 -11.87 -5.09
N THR A 45 4.69 -12.70 -5.93
CA THR A 45 6.06 -13.20 -5.72
C THR A 45 7.16 -12.23 -6.17
N ARG A 46 6.81 -11.16 -6.89
CA ARG A 46 7.77 -10.23 -7.48
C ARG A 46 7.89 -8.90 -6.75
N ALA A 47 6.84 -8.49 -6.06
CA ALA A 47 6.81 -7.19 -5.40
C ALA A 47 7.71 -7.17 -4.16
N LYS A 48 8.53 -6.11 -4.07
CA LYS A 48 9.46 -5.87 -2.96
C LYS A 48 9.18 -4.55 -2.21
N SER A 49 8.26 -3.72 -2.73
CA SER A 49 8.04 -2.35 -2.25
C SER A 49 6.79 -2.17 -1.39
N PHE A 50 5.96 -3.19 -1.25
CA PHE A 50 4.76 -3.16 -0.43
C PHE A 50 4.54 -4.52 0.25
N TRP A 51 3.67 -4.58 1.25
CA TRP A 51 3.27 -5.79 1.96
C TRP A 51 1.96 -6.34 1.43
N GLY A 52 0.98 -5.46 1.27
CA GLY A 52 -0.32 -5.70 0.66
C GLY A 52 -0.64 -4.63 -0.39
N ARG A 53 -1.67 -4.90 -1.18
CA ARG A 53 -2.23 -3.96 -2.15
C ARG A 53 -3.71 -4.25 -2.37
N CYS A 54 -4.52 -3.20 -2.35
CA CYS A 54 -5.91 -3.23 -2.81
C CYS A 54 -6.00 -2.61 -4.21
N THR A 55 -6.63 -3.31 -5.15
CA THR A 55 -6.82 -2.85 -6.54
C THR A 55 -8.27 -3.01 -6.95
N ALA A 56 -8.86 -1.95 -7.49
CA ALA A 56 -10.19 -2.03 -8.10
C ALA A 56 -10.13 -2.81 -9.42
N VAL A 57 -10.94 -3.84 -9.53
CA VAL A 57 -11.12 -4.64 -10.75
C VAL A 57 -12.40 -4.15 -11.43
N ILE A 58 -12.24 -3.43 -12.52
CA ILE A 58 -13.36 -2.90 -13.30
C ILE A 58 -13.63 -3.87 -14.46
N SER A 59 -14.73 -4.60 -14.38
CA SER A 59 -15.21 -5.37 -15.52
C SER A 59 -16.06 -4.46 -16.45
N ARG A 60 -15.84 -4.55 -17.75
CA ARG A 60 -16.62 -3.78 -18.74
C ARG A 60 -18.12 -4.10 -18.72
N SER A 61 -18.51 -5.24 -18.17
CA SER A 61 -19.88 -5.74 -18.09
C SER A 61 -20.49 -5.66 -16.68
N ALA A 62 -19.73 -5.28 -15.64
CA ALA A 62 -20.21 -5.28 -14.28
C ALA A 62 -20.72 -3.90 -13.85
N VAL A 63 -21.90 -3.87 -13.23
CA VAL A 63 -22.52 -2.67 -12.65
C VAL A 63 -21.82 -2.22 -11.37
N SER A 64 -20.98 -3.08 -10.76
CA SER A 64 -20.30 -2.82 -9.49
C SER A 64 -18.80 -3.05 -9.59
N THR A 65 -18.05 -2.25 -8.85
CA THR A 65 -16.60 -2.43 -8.68
C THR A 65 -16.35 -3.56 -7.69
N VAL A 66 -15.50 -4.51 -8.07
CA VAL A 66 -14.98 -5.56 -7.20
C VAL A 66 -13.52 -5.26 -6.90
N TYR A 67 -13.06 -5.52 -5.69
CA TYR A 67 -11.68 -5.26 -5.28
C TYR A 67 -10.90 -6.56 -5.16
N ARG A 68 -9.66 -6.52 -5.60
CA ARG A 68 -8.67 -7.59 -5.45
C ARG A 68 -7.67 -7.20 -4.39
N ILE A 69 -7.38 -8.15 -3.48
CA ILE A 69 -6.35 -7.99 -2.47
C ILE A 69 -5.16 -8.86 -2.83
N GLU A 70 -3.99 -8.24 -2.90
CA GLU A 70 -2.71 -8.90 -3.11
C GLU A 70 -1.88 -8.81 -1.84
N VAL A 71 -1.14 -9.87 -1.53
CA VAL A 71 -0.09 -9.87 -0.51
C VAL A 71 1.22 -10.35 -1.09
N THR A 72 2.35 -9.92 -0.53
CA THR A 72 3.66 -10.36 -1.01
C THR A 72 4.15 -11.59 -0.25
N THR A 73 5.05 -12.36 -0.87
CA THR A 73 5.70 -13.51 -0.21
C THR A 73 6.45 -13.13 1.07
N ARG A 74 6.88 -11.88 1.21
CA ARG A 74 7.53 -11.38 2.43
C ARG A 74 6.58 -11.37 3.62
N LEU A 75 5.29 -11.11 3.41
CA LEU A 75 4.27 -11.14 4.47
C LEU A 75 4.03 -12.56 4.98
N ILE A 76 4.17 -13.55 4.12
CA ILE A 76 3.91 -14.96 4.45
C ILE A 76 4.87 -15.52 5.52
N GLY A 77 6.08 -14.94 5.62
CA GLY A 77 7.06 -15.30 6.65
C GLY A 77 6.84 -14.59 8.00
N THR A 78 5.77 -13.80 8.17
CA THR A 78 5.45 -13.09 9.40
C THR A 78 4.41 -13.85 10.23
N ASP A 79 4.15 -13.37 11.45
CA ASP A 79 3.09 -13.90 12.31
C ASP A 79 1.67 -13.60 11.75
N GLU A 80 0.68 -14.34 12.25
CA GLU A 80 -0.71 -14.19 11.85
C GLU A 80 -1.24 -12.77 12.09
N SER A 81 -0.83 -12.12 13.18
CA SER A 81 -1.29 -10.77 13.50
C SER A 81 -0.81 -9.76 12.46
N SER A 82 0.42 -9.89 11.98
CA SER A 82 0.98 -9.08 10.89
C SER A 82 0.26 -9.31 9.55
N ILE A 83 -0.12 -10.57 9.28
CA ILE A 83 -0.93 -10.91 8.10
C ILE A 83 -2.32 -10.27 8.20
N LYS A 84 -3.04 -10.49 9.31
CA LYS A 84 -4.38 -9.92 9.53
C LYS A 84 -4.36 -8.39 9.54
N ASN A 85 -3.37 -7.75 10.17
CA ASN A 85 -3.19 -6.30 10.13
C ASN A 85 -3.03 -5.77 8.70
N THR A 86 -2.26 -6.48 7.85
CA THR A 86 -2.07 -6.09 6.46
C THR A 86 -3.36 -6.30 5.66
N LEU A 87 -4.03 -7.43 5.81
CA LEU A 87 -5.30 -7.70 5.14
C LEU A 87 -6.37 -6.68 5.54
N MET A 88 -6.50 -6.34 6.84
CA MET A 88 -7.43 -5.32 7.31
C MET A 88 -7.11 -3.94 6.72
N HIS A 89 -5.83 -3.58 6.60
CA HIS A 89 -5.39 -2.36 5.94
C HIS A 89 -5.92 -2.28 4.50
N GLU A 90 -5.78 -3.37 3.74
CA GLU A 90 -6.22 -3.43 2.34
C GLU A 90 -7.76 -3.53 2.23
N VAL A 91 -8.43 -4.21 3.16
CA VAL A 91 -9.90 -4.28 3.23
C VAL A 91 -10.50 -2.89 3.45
N ILE A 92 -9.93 -2.06 4.33
CA ILE A 92 -10.41 -0.68 4.55
C ILE A 92 -10.27 0.16 3.27
N HIS A 93 -9.28 -0.10 2.42
CA HIS A 93 -9.14 0.60 1.13
C HIS A 93 -10.31 0.35 0.17
N THR A 94 -11.08 -0.71 0.35
CA THR A 94 -12.27 -0.97 -0.49
C THR A 94 -13.43 -0.01 -0.20
N CYS A 95 -13.44 0.64 0.96
CA CYS A 95 -14.49 1.60 1.31
C CYS A 95 -14.47 2.81 0.39
N LYS A 96 -15.65 3.33 0.06
CA LYS A 96 -15.78 4.54 -0.77
C LYS A 96 -15.01 5.71 -0.14
N GLY A 97 -14.10 6.32 -0.89
CA GLY A 97 -13.26 7.42 -0.43
C GLY A 97 -12.03 7.02 0.40
N CYS A 98 -11.75 5.72 0.54
CA CYS A 98 -10.63 5.20 1.32
C CYS A 98 -9.47 4.65 0.49
N MET A 99 -9.43 4.85 -0.84
CA MET A 99 -8.30 4.44 -1.70
C MET A 99 -6.98 5.14 -1.35
N ASN A 100 -7.04 6.15 -0.54
CA ASN A 100 -5.89 6.79 0.09
C ASN A 100 -6.07 6.75 1.62
N HIS A 101 -5.02 7.08 2.38
CA HIS A 101 -5.07 7.11 3.85
C HIS A 101 -5.67 8.43 4.35
N SER A 102 -6.90 8.74 3.90
CA SER A 102 -7.68 9.92 4.30
C SER A 102 -8.08 9.88 5.79
N SER A 103 -8.73 10.95 6.27
CA SER A 103 -9.30 10.97 7.62
C SER A 103 -10.32 9.85 7.83
N LEU A 104 -11.11 9.53 6.82
CA LEU A 104 -12.10 8.45 6.87
C LEU A 104 -11.42 7.08 6.99
N TRP A 105 -10.36 6.81 6.19
CA TRP A 105 -9.57 5.58 6.32
C TRP A 105 -8.99 5.45 7.73
N LYS A 106 -8.39 6.51 8.26
CA LYS A 106 -7.82 6.52 9.62
C LYS A 106 -8.87 6.24 10.69
N ARG A 107 -10.09 6.79 10.53
CA ARG A 107 -11.20 6.52 11.44
C ARG A 107 -11.57 5.04 11.44
N TYR A 108 -11.69 4.39 10.29
CA TYR A 108 -11.97 2.96 10.21
C TYR A 108 -10.84 2.11 10.78
N ALA A 109 -9.58 2.48 10.53
CA ALA A 109 -8.44 1.82 11.15
C ALA A 109 -8.47 1.93 12.69
N SER A 110 -8.82 3.10 13.25
CA SER A 110 -8.98 3.28 14.69
C SER A 110 -10.08 2.38 15.26
N ILE A 111 -11.23 2.29 14.60
CA ILE A 111 -12.35 1.45 15.04
C ILE A 111 -11.93 -0.03 15.16
N VAL A 112 -11.25 -0.59 14.16
CA VAL A 112 -10.83 -2.00 14.22
C VAL A 112 -9.69 -2.21 15.21
N ASN A 113 -8.79 -1.26 15.36
CA ASN A 113 -7.72 -1.31 16.35
C ASN A 113 -8.30 -1.35 17.79
N GLU A 114 -9.27 -0.50 18.08
CA GLU A 114 -9.92 -0.43 19.38
C GLU A 114 -10.77 -1.67 19.67
N LYS A 115 -11.53 -2.14 18.66
CA LYS A 115 -12.51 -3.22 18.87
C LYS A 115 -11.88 -4.61 18.90
N TYR A 116 -10.85 -4.86 18.08
CA TYR A 116 -10.28 -6.19 17.87
C TYR A 116 -8.79 -6.28 18.19
N GLY A 117 -8.17 -5.21 18.67
CA GLY A 117 -6.74 -5.21 19.01
C GLY A 117 -5.81 -5.22 17.79
N TYR A 118 -6.30 -4.83 16.63
CA TYR A 118 -5.46 -4.64 15.44
C TYR A 118 -4.42 -3.52 15.67
N ASN A 119 -3.36 -3.53 14.87
CA ASN A 119 -2.38 -2.46 14.80
C ASN A 119 -2.27 -1.94 13.36
N VAL A 120 -3.43 -1.60 12.77
CA VAL A 120 -3.52 -1.09 11.41
C VAL A 120 -3.01 0.35 11.37
N LYS A 121 -1.91 0.56 10.62
CA LYS A 121 -1.24 1.85 10.46
C LYS A 121 -1.08 2.18 8.97
N ARG A 122 -0.91 3.46 8.66
CA ARG A 122 -0.61 3.93 7.30
C ARG A 122 0.70 3.34 6.75
N ILE A 123 1.72 3.23 7.59
CA ILE A 123 3.05 2.70 7.26
C ILE A 123 3.43 1.73 8.36
N THR A 124 3.91 0.55 7.99
CA THR A 124 4.44 -0.46 8.91
C THR A 124 5.86 -0.78 8.48
N SER A 125 6.81 -0.78 9.42
CA SER A 125 8.20 -1.14 9.14
C SER A 125 8.40 -2.67 9.08
N SER A 126 9.57 -3.11 8.61
CA SER A 126 9.91 -4.53 8.59
C SER A 126 10.13 -5.07 10.00
N GLU A 127 10.70 -4.26 10.88
CA GLU A 127 10.94 -4.59 12.28
C GLU A 127 9.62 -4.83 13.03
N GLU A 128 8.60 -3.98 12.80
CA GLU A 128 7.26 -4.15 13.39
C GLU A 128 6.55 -5.43 12.93
N LYS A 129 7.03 -6.07 11.85
CA LYS A 129 6.54 -7.36 11.33
C LYS A 129 7.39 -8.56 11.75
N GLY A 130 8.32 -8.38 12.69
CA GLY A 130 9.17 -9.46 13.21
C GLY A 130 10.18 -10.00 12.20
N LEU A 131 10.47 -9.29 11.12
CA LEU A 131 11.49 -9.67 10.14
C LEU A 131 12.85 -9.08 10.54
N GLU A 132 13.48 -9.66 11.55
CA GLU A 132 14.84 -9.32 11.91
C GLU A 132 15.80 -9.77 10.79
N GLY A 133 16.67 -8.88 10.36
CA GLY A 133 17.73 -9.19 9.38
C GLY A 133 17.34 -9.18 7.90
N SER A 134 16.08 -8.92 7.52
CA SER A 134 15.85 -8.45 6.18
C SER A 134 16.47 -7.06 6.09
N GLU A 135 17.46 -6.88 5.19
CA GLU A 135 17.91 -5.52 4.87
C GLU A 135 16.66 -4.67 4.72
N SER A 136 16.40 -3.88 5.77
CA SER A 136 15.34 -2.90 5.71
C SER A 136 15.59 -2.17 4.40
N SER A 137 14.56 -2.06 3.59
CA SER A 137 14.48 -0.95 2.63
C SER A 137 14.31 0.33 3.49
N ALA A 138 15.10 0.45 4.58
CA ALA A 138 15.48 1.68 5.23
C ALA A 138 15.98 2.50 4.07
N GLY A 139 15.10 3.37 3.59
CA GLY A 139 15.04 3.89 2.26
C GLY A 139 16.45 4.09 1.78
N ARG A 140 16.87 3.36 0.74
CA ARG A 140 18.04 3.76 -0.03
C ARG A 140 17.88 5.25 -0.15
N ILE A 141 18.69 6.01 0.60
CA ILE A 141 18.70 7.47 0.52
C ILE A 141 19.11 7.72 -0.91
N MET A 142 18.09 7.71 -1.81
CA MET A 142 18.38 7.98 -3.21
C MET A 142 18.90 9.42 -3.23
N PRO A 143 20.11 9.64 -3.71
CA PRO A 143 20.67 10.98 -3.76
C PRO A 143 19.75 11.90 -4.57
N ILE A 144 19.70 13.14 -4.17
CA ILE A 144 19.06 14.19 -4.98
C ILE A 144 19.83 14.24 -6.29
N LYS A 145 19.14 14.07 -7.40
CA LYS A 145 19.72 14.08 -8.76
C LYS A 145 19.42 15.38 -9.50
N TYR A 146 18.40 16.10 -9.09
CA TYR A 146 17.95 17.32 -9.76
C TYR A 146 17.60 18.38 -8.73
N ILE A 147 17.89 19.62 -9.05
CA ILE A 147 17.43 20.78 -8.27
C ILE A 147 16.59 21.65 -9.19
N ALA A 148 15.33 21.88 -8.82
CA ALA A 148 14.49 22.88 -9.44
C ALA A 148 14.56 24.16 -8.62
N ALA A 149 14.92 25.28 -9.25
CA ALA A 149 15.06 26.57 -8.58
C ALA A 149 14.22 27.64 -9.29
N CYS A 150 13.67 28.55 -8.51
CA CYS A 150 12.96 29.72 -9.02
C CYS A 150 13.94 30.80 -9.39
N THR A 151 13.85 31.35 -10.60
CA THR A 151 14.71 32.45 -11.09
C THR A 151 14.43 33.79 -10.43
N SER A 152 13.25 33.97 -9.82
CA SER A 152 12.84 35.24 -9.24
C SER A 152 13.10 35.32 -7.72
N CYS A 153 12.80 34.29 -6.95
CA CYS A 153 12.91 34.29 -5.49
C CYS A 153 13.99 33.34 -4.93
N GLY A 154 14.73 32.64 -5.78
CA GLY A 154 15.80 31.74 -5.38
C GLY A 154 15.35 30.45 -4.67
N ARG A 155 14.06 30.30 -4.33
CA ARG A 155 13.55 29.07 -3.67
C ARG A 155 13.86 27.85 -4.53
N SER A 156 14.42 26.83 -3.93
CA SER A 156 14.80 25.59 -4.61
C SER A 156 14.21 24.36 -3.93
N GLN A 157 14.05 23.28 -4.72
CA GLN A 157 13.55 21.98 -4.29
C GLN A 157 14.37 20.87 -4.96
N GLY A 158 14.86 19.92 -4.15
CA GLY A 158 15.56 18.73 -4.64
C GLY A 158 14.62 17.62 -5.08
N TYR A 159 14.97 16.94 -6.17
CA TYR A 159 14.25 15.78 -6.70
C TYR A 159 15.18 14.58 -6.88
N LYS A 160 14.71 13.41 -6.45
CA LYS A 160 15.44 12.13 -6.58
C LYS A 160 15.19 11.46 -7.94
N ARG A 161 14.12 11.83 -8.65
CA ARG A 161 13.70 11.26 -9.94
C ARG A 161 13.25 12.38 -10.88
N ALA A 162 13.35 12.12 -12.18
CA ALA A 162 12.89 13.04 -13.24
C ALA A 162 11.35 13.03 -13.36
N GLY A 163 10.65 13.58 -12.36
CA GLY A 163 9.20 13.78 -12.41
C GLY A 163 8.81 14.93 -13.35
N LYS A 164 7.51 15.20 -13.49
CA LYS A 164 6.97 16.20 -14.44
C LYS A 164 7.58 17.61 -14.27
N VAL A 165 7.85 18.04 -13.03
CA VAL A 165 8.50 19.34 -12.76
C VAL A 165 9.93 19.38 -13.30
N VAL A 166 10.64 18.24 -13.29
CA VAL A 166 12.01 18.13 -13.78
C VAL A 166 12.04 18.05 -15.30
N THR A 167 11.15 17.27 -15.91
CA THR A 167 11.12 17.00 -17.36
C THR A 167 10.43 18.10 -18.16
N ARG A 168 9.51 18.83 -17.54
CA ARG A 168 8.70 19.89 -18.20
C ARG A 168 8.57 21.12 -17.28
N PRO A 169 9.67 21.75 -16.84
CA PRO A 169 9.64 22.84 -15.89
C PRO A 169 8.86 24.07 -16.40
N GLN A 170 8.78 24.25 -17.72
CA GLN A 170 8.04 25.34 -18.35
C GLN A 170 6.53 25.33 -18.02
N ASN A 171 5.98 24.16 -17.67
CA ASN A 171 4.57 24.00 -17.31
C ASN A 171 4.27 24.39 -15.85
N TYR A 172 5.28 24.77 -15.09
CA TYR A 172 5.16 25.06 -13.66
C TYR A 172 5.66 26.47 -13.34
N ARG A 173 5.11 27.04 -12.29
CA ARG A 173 5.53 28.34 -11.74
C ARG A 173 5.78 28.19 -10.25
N CYS A 174 6.72 28.99 -9.77
CA CYS A 174 6.91 29.14 -8.34
C CYS A 174 5.69 29.83 -7.71
N ARG A 175 5.49 29.66 -6.42
CA ARG A 175 4.43 30.37 -5.68
C ARG A 175 4.53 31.91 -5.80
N CYS A 176 5.71 32.44 -6.09
CA CYS A 176 5.90 33.86 -6.37
C CYS A 176 5.63 34.26 -7.83
N GLY A 177 5.16 33.34 -8.69
CA GLY A 177 4.94 33.59 -10.13
C GLY A 177 6.18 33.36 -11.01
N GLY A 178 7.37 33.25 -10.42
CA GLY A 178 8.64 33.13 -11.14
C GLY A 178 8.79 31.81 -11.89
N ARG A 179 9.64 31.83 -12.93
CA ARG A 179 9.98 30.63 -13.72
C ARG A 179 10.80 29.65 -12.89
N ILE A 180 10.62 28.35 -13.20
CA ILE A 180 11.41 27.27 -12.62
C ILE A 180 12.44 26.82 -13.64
N VAL A 181 13.70 26.76 -13.20
CA VAL A 181 14.80 26.14 -13.95
C VAL A 181 15.28 24.89 -13.21
N VAL A 182 15.72 23.88 -13.95
CA VAL A 182 16.18 22.59 -13.39
C VAL A 182 17.61 22.37 -13.79
N ARG A 183 18.42 21.92 -12.83
CA ARG A 183 19.78 21.40 -13.07
C ARG A 183 19.89 19.97 -12.54
N SER A 184 20.63 19.10 -13.21
CA SER A 184 21.13 17.84 -12.68
C SER A 184 22.35 18.08 -11.79
N LEU A 185 22.51 17.25 -10.79
CA LEU A 185 23.69 17.19 -9.90
C LEU A 185 24.64 16.10 -10.36
#